data_7491369baf4d9445ce4ba803c012cad7
#
_entry.id   7491369baf4d9445ce4ba803c012cad7
#
_cell.length_a   1.000
_cell.length_b   1.000
_cell.length_c   1.000
_cell.angle_alpha   90.00
_cell.angle_beta   90.00
_cell.angle_gamma   90.00
#
_symmetry.space_group_name_H-M   'P 1'
#
loop_
_entity.id
_entity.type
_entity.pdbx_description
1 polymer ?
#
loop_
_entity_poly.entity_id
_entity_poly.type
_entity_poly.pdbx_seq_one_letter_code
_entity_poly.pdbx_strand_id
1 'polypeptide(L)'
;VNIPAENVYVGEDSVAEQLKDLDLLDLAAATGMKQKECTVKELKEALKKKDVVYTGDYTDLEYKKLVTSKVDLAILTGEVLPQKEDKEVSSDSDSKKKLTEKEQRELLKDMTERFATLGIPMIVDRSQDEKEELAKAEWIKVYGAIFGKQDEASQLFEKIEKEAKTTDTVKEAK
;
A
#
# COMPACT_ATOMS: atom_id res chain seq x y z
N VAL A 1 -17.74 -0.31 -5.78
CA VAL A 1 -16.48 0.28 -6.32
C VAL A 1 -16.74 0.63 -7.77
N ASN A 2 -16.56 1.90 -8.13
CA ASN A 2 -16.43 2.21 -9.55
C ASN A 2 -15.06 1.67 -10.00
N ILE A 3 -15.03 0.76 -10.94
CA ILE A 3 -13.82 0.25 -11.57
C ILE A 3 -13.74 0.83 -12.97
N PRO A 4 -12.61 1.39 -13.37
CA PRO A 4 -11.38 1.60 -12.58
C PRO A 4 -11.50 2.76 -11.58
N ALA A 5 -10.72 2.71 -10.49
CA ALA A 5 -10.55 3.84 -9.59
C ALA A 5 -9.66 4.91 -10.27
N GLU A 6 -9.91 6.18 -9.97
CA GLU A 6 -9.21 7.31 -10.60
C GLU A 6 -8.39 8.15 -9.60
N ASN A 7 -8.73 8.08 -8.29
CA ASN A 7 -8.08 8.87 -7.25
C ASN A 7 -7.77 8.00 -6.03
N VAL A 8 -6.54 7.52 -5.95
CA VAL A 8 -6.14 6.51 -4.98
C VAL A 8 -5.46 7.14 -3.76
N TYR A 9 -5.88 6.71 -2.56
CA TYR A 9 -5.06 6.89 -1.38
C TYR A 9 -4.02 5.76 -1.30
N VAL A 10 -2.76 6.14 -1.24
CA VAL A 10 -1.60 5.26 -1.18
C VAL A 10 -1.09 5.20 0.25
N GLY A 11 -1.26 4.05 0.92
CA GLY A 11 -0.87 3.88 2.33
C GLY A 11 0.64 3.94 2.54
N GLU A 12 1.40 3.22 1.72
CA GLU A 12 2.84 3.06 1.84
C GLU A 12 3.57 2.88 0.50
N ASP A 13 4.91 2.89 0.54
CA ASP A 13 5.77 2.75 -0.64
C ASP A 13 5.52 1.46 -1.41
N SER A 14 5.21 0.34 -0.74
CA SER A 14 4.88 -0.92 -1.42
C SER A 14 3.66 -0.80 -2.33
N VAL A 15 2.64 -0.06 -1.92
CA VAL A 15 1.48 0.26 -2.76
C VAL A 15 1.88 1.16 -3.93
N ALA A 16 2.74 2.16 -3.68
CA ALA A 16 3.22 3.06 -4.72
C ALA A 16 4.06 2.33 -5.78
N GLU A 17 4.86 1.35 -5.37
CA GLU A 17 5.64 0.49 -6.27
C GLU A 17 4.75 -0.34 -7.18
N GLN A 18 3.70 -0.99 -6.64
CA GLN A 18 2.73 -1.75 -7.42
C GLN A 18 2.01 -0.87 -8.46
N LEU A 19 1.59 0.34 -8.07
CA LEU A 19 0.97 1.29 -8.99
C LEU A 19 1.96 1.76 -10.06
N LYS A 20 3.21 2.01 -9.69
CA LYS A 20 4.27 2.41 -10.62
C LYS A 20 4.57 1.33 -11.66
N ASP A 21 4.65 0.09 -11.24
CA ASP A 21 4.94 -1.06 -12.11
C ASP A 21 3.85 -1.29 -13.18
N LEU A 22 2.65 -0.80 -12.93
CA LEU A 22 1.51 -0.81 -13.87
C LEU A 22 1.28 0.53 -14.60
N ASP A 23 2.21 1.50 -14.49
CA ASP A 23 2.04 2.86 -15.02
C ASP A 23 0.76 3.57 -14.50
N LEU A 24 0.43 3.36 -13.22
CA LEU A 24 -0.78 3.88 -12.56
C LEU A 24 -0.48 4.85 -11.41
N LEU A 25 0.79 5.23 -11.20
CA LEU A 25 1.16 6.07 -10.07
C LEU A 25 0.53 7.48 -10.14
N ASP A 26 0.18 7.95 -11.33
CA ASP A 26 -0.54 9.22 -11.54
C ASP A 26 -1.95 9.23 -10.94
N LEU A 27 -2.51 8.05 -10.62
CA LEU A 27 -3.78 7.93 -9.89
C LEU A 27 -3.64 8.23 -8.39
N ALA A 28 -2.43 8.34 -7.85
CA ALA A 28 -2.21 8.70 -6.46
C ALA A 28 -2.67 10.15 -6.20
N ALA A 29 -3.76 10.32 -5.45
CA ALA A 29 -4.30 11.63 -5.06
C ALA A 29 -3.92 12.02 -3.63
N ALA A 30 -3.72 11.03 -2.76
CA ALA A 30 -3.40 11.23 -1.36
C ALA A 30 -2.50 10.11 -0.83
N THR A 31 -1.76 10.39 0.25
CA THR A 31 -0.91 9.39 0.90
C THR A 31 -0.79 9.61 2.40
N GLY A 32 -0.55 8.51 3.13
CA GLY A 32 -0.21 8.52 4.56
C GLY A 32 1.26 8.81 4.86
N MET A 33 2.12 8.87 3.84
CA MET A 33 3.56 9.05 3.99
C MET A 33 3.97 10.51 3.89
N LYS A 34 4.88 10.92 4.75
CA LYS A 34 5.57 12.21 4.60
C LYS A 34 6.58 12.14 3.47
N GLN A 35 6.79 13.26 2.79
CA GLN A 35 7.75 13.35 1.68
C GLN A 35 9.14 12.78 2.00
N LYS A 36 9.64 12.99 3.22
CA LYS A 36 10.95 12.48 3.65
C LYS A 36 11.01 10.96 3.83
N GLU A 37 9.85 10.33 4.05
CA GLU A 37 9.68 8.89 4.28
C GLU A 37 9.52 8.13 2.97
N CYS A 38 9.04 8.80 1.90
CA CYS A 38 8.87 8.16 0.59
C CYS A 38 10.20 7.75 -0.04
N THR A 39 10.30 6.52 -0.49
CA THR A 39 11.42 5.97 -1.28
C THR A 39 11.14 6.01 -2.78
N VAL A 40 9.88 5.94 -3.19
CA VAL A 40 9.45 6.07 -4.59
C VAL A 40 9.61 7.52 -5.05
N LYS A 41 10.55 7.77 -5.94
CA LYS A 41 10.97 9.12 -6.35
C LYS A 41 9.82 9.94 -6.94
N GLU A 42 9.01 9.32 -7.79
CA GLU A 42 7.90 9.95 -8.49
C GLU A 42 6.84 10.42 -7.48
N LEU A 43 6.48 9.59 -6.49
CA LEU A 43 5.55 9.95 -5.42
C LEU A 43 6.13 11.08 -4.54
N LYS A 44 7.41 11.01 -4.24
CA LYS A 44 8.13 12.05 -3.49
C LYS A 44 8.10 13.41 -4.19
N GLU A 45 8.29 13.43 -5.51
CA GLU A 45 8.20 14.67 -6.30
C GLU A 45 6.75 15.17 -6.41
N ALA A 46 5.76 14.27 -6.55
CA ALA A 46 4.35 14.63 -6.56
C ALA A 46 3.92 15.27 -5.22
N LEU A 47 4.37 14.73 -4.08
CA LEU A 47 4.17 15.35 -2.76
C LEU A 47 4.80 16.74 -2.67
N LYS A 48 6.02 16.92 -3.20
CA LYS A 48 6.71 18.22 -3.21
C LYS A 48 5.98 19.26 -4.04
N LYS A 49 5.43 18.86 -5.18
CA LYS A 49 4.62 19.72 -6.07
C LYS A 49 3.20 19.94 -5.54
N LYS A 50 2.76 19.17 -4.55
CA LYS A 50 1.40 19.14 -4.02
C LYS A 50 0.36 18.56 -4.98
N ASP A 51 0.80 17.77 -5.96
CA ASP A 51 -0.07 16.97 -6.82
C ASP A 51 -0.68 15.81 -6.02
N VAL A 52 0.06 15.28 -5.04
CA VAL A 52 -0.40 14.31 -4.04
C VAL A 52 -0.45 14.97 -2.66
N VAL A 53 -1.52 14.71 -1.92
CA VAL A 53 -1.76 15.34 -0.60
C VAL A 53 -1.37 14.39 0.53
N TYR A 54 -0.52 14.85 1.45
CA TYR A 54 -0.30 14.15 2.72
C TYR A 54 -1.51 14.31 3.64
N THR A 55 -2.06 13.21 4.10
CA THR A 55 -3.31 13.17 4.88
C THR A 55 -3.16 12.69 6.31
N GLY A 56 -1.93 12.59 6.81
CA GLY A 56 -1.66 11.92 8.08
C GLY A 56 -1.46 10.41 7.91
N ASP A 57 -0.78 9.78 8.85
CA ASP A 57 -0.66 8.32 8.85
C ASP A 57 -1.99 7.66 9.29
N TYR A 58 -2.09 6.35 9.17
CA TYR A 58 -3.34 5.62 9.46
C TYR A 58 -3.83 5.78 10.92
N THR A 59 -2.95 6.18 11.86
CA THR A 59 -3.31 6.42 13.27
C THR A 59 -3.90 7.82 13.50
N ASP A 60 -3.67 8.75 12.58
CA ASP A 60 -4.14 10.15 12.65
C ASP A 60 -4.57 10.65 11.26
N LEU A 61 -5.45 9.92 10.61
CA LEU A 61 -5.85 10.18 9.23
C LEU A 61 -6.83 11.36 9.13
N GLU A 62 -6.47 12.36 8.35
CA GLU A 62 -7.28 13.55 8.08
C GLU A 62 -8.33 13.27 6.98
N TYR A 63 -9.44 12.65 7.32
CA TYR A 63 -10.51 12.24 6.39
C TYR A 63 -11.03 13.38 5.49
N LYS A 64 -11.03 14.62 6.00
CA LYS A 64 -11.42 15.79 5.20
C LYS A 64 -10.51 15.97 3.99
N LYS A 65 -9.22 15.67 4.10
CA LYS A 65 -8.29 15.75 2.99
C LYS A 65 -8.55 14.67 1.94
N LEU A 66 -8.95 13.45 2.35
CA LEU A 66 -9.37 12.41 1.41
C LEU A 66 -10.53 12.87 0.55
N VAL A 67 -11.55 13.46 1.18
CA VAL A 67 -12.72 14.00 0.47
C VAL A 67 -12.32 15.13 -0.48
N THR A 68 -11.49 16.08 -0.04
CA THR A 68 -11.05 17.20 -0.89
C THR A 68 -10.15 16.76 -2.04
N SER A 69 -9.39 15.69 -1.87
CA SER A 69 -8.59 15.04 -2.93
C SER A 69 -9.43 14.08 -3.78
N LYS A 70 -10.74 14.00 -3.56
CA LYS A 70 -11.67 13.14 -4.30
C LYS A 70 -11.28 11.66 -4.32
N VAL A 71 -10.64 11.18 -3.25
CA VAL A 71 -10.23 9.79 -3.15
C VAL A 71 -11.46 8.89 -3.33
N ASP A 72 -11.36 7.93 -4.24
CA ASP A 72 -12.40 6.96 -4.59
C ASP A 72 -12.00 5.51 -4.30
N LEU A 73 -10.73 5.28 -3.92
CA LEU A 73 -10.21 4.02 -3.41
C LEU A 73 -9.08 4.27 -2.41
N ALA A 74 -9.13 3.61 -1.27
CA ALA A 74 -8.02 3.61 -0.31
C ALA A 74 -7.32 2.24 -0.31
N ILE A 75 -6.01 2.24 -0.54
CA ILE A 75 -5.16 1.05 -0.43
C ILE A 75 -4.23 1.25 0.75
N LEU A 76 -4.48 0.51 1.82
CA LEU A 76 -3.70 0.46 3.05
C LEU A 76 -2.83 -0.80 3.04
N THR A 77 -1.91 -0.92 3.97
CA THR A 77 -1.08 -2.13 4.13
C THR A 77 -1.46 -2.92 5.38
N GLY A 78 -0.84 -4.08 5.56
CA GLY A 78 -1.07 -4.95 6.72
C GLY A 78 -0.80 -4.29 8.07
N GLU A 79 -0.11 -3.14 8.11
CA GLU A 79 0.16 -2.38 9.34
C GLU A 79 -1.10 -1.92 10.09
N VAL A 80 -2.21 -1.70 9.36
CA VAL A 80 -3.50 -1.32 9.96
C VAL A 80 -4.18 -2.49 10.66
N LEU A 81 -3.73 -3.71 10.42
CA LEU A 81 -4.30 -4.92 11.00
C LEU A 81 -3.77 -5.14 12.42
N PRO A 82 -4.60 -5.65 13.34
CA PRO A 82 -4.16 -5.97 14.69
C PRO A 82 -3.03 -7.00 14.67
N GLN A 83 -1.89 -6.64 15.26
CA GLN A 83 -0.74 -7.51 15.42
C GLN A 83 -0.78 -8.20 16.79
N LYS A 84 -0.48 -9.49 16.84
CA LYS A 84 -0.28 -10.18 18.14
C LYS A 84 0.94 -9.58 18.82
N GLU A 85 0.84 -9.36 20.14
CA GLU A 85 1.98 -8.92 20.94
C GLU A 85 3.01 -10.05 21.02
N ASP A 86 4.06 -9.98 20.22
CA ASP A 86 5.25 -10.78 20.44
C ASP A 86 6.01 -10.21 21.64
N LYS A 87 6.26 -11.06 22.64
CA LYS A 87 6.83 -10.69 23.95
C LYS A 87 8.29 -10.23 23.90
N GLU A 88 8.89 -10.05 22.74
CA GLU A 88 10.29 -9.62 22.62
C GLU A 88 10.37 -8.31 21.82
N VAL A 89 10.28 -7.18 22.51
CA VAL A 89 10.59 -5.89 21.91
C VAL A 89 11.87 -5.35 22.52
N SER A 90 12.93 -5.37 21.71
CA SER A 90 14.13 -4.58 21.94
C SER A 90 13.77 -3.10 22.00
N SER A 91 14.16 -2.44 23.09
CA SER A 91 14.00 -1.02 23.32
C SER A 91 14.90 -0.23 22.37
N ASP A 92 14.41 0.17 21.21
CA ASP A 92 15.07 1.18 20.41
C ASP A 92 14.25 2.48 20.46
N SER A 93 14.93 3.53 20.84
CA SER A 93 14.38 4.77 21.38
C SER A 93 14.10 5.80 20.29
N ASP A 94 13.11 5.60 19.43
CA ASP A 94 12.45 6.68 18.68
C ASP A 94 11.02 6.28 18.24
N SER A 95 10.33 5.55 19.08
CA SER A 95 9.10 4.83 18.76
C SER A 95 7.89 5.70 19.02
N LYS A 96 7.12 6.02 17.98
CA LYS A 96 5.68 6.26 18.13
C LYS A 96 5.12 5.20 19.08
N LYS A 97 4.33 5.59 20.07
CA LYS A 97 3.70 4.67 21.04
C LYS A 97 3.03 3.54 20.28
N LYS A 98 3.55 2.32 20.40
CA LYS A 98 2.99 1.14 19.74
C LYS A 98 1.61 0.87 20.34
N LEU A 99 0.59 0.83 19.50
CA LEU A 99 -0.78 0.53 19.91
C LEU A 99 -0.87 -0.93 20.35
N THR A 100 -1.63 -1.20 21.41
CA THR A 100 -1.99 -2.56 21.81
C THR A 100 -2.90 -3.21 20.75
N GLU A 101 -2.98 -4.54 20.73
CA GLU A 101 -3.87 -5.27 19.81
C GLU A 101 -5.32 -4.77 19.91
N LYS A 102 -5.78 -4.44 21.12
CA LYS A 102 -7.12 -3.91 21.34
C LYS A 102 -7.30 -2.53 20.71
N GLU A 103 -6.36 -1.61 20.94
CA GLU A 103 -6.37 -0.27 20.35
C GLU A 103 -6.31 -0.33 18.80
N GLN A 104 -5.53 -1.26 18.26
CA GLN A 104 -5.48 -1.49 16.80
C GLN A 104 -6.83 -1.99 16.26
N ARG A 105 -7.53 -2.90 16.96
CA ARG A 105 -8.87 -3.37 16.57
C ARG A 105 -9.90 -2.24 16.59
N GLU A 106 -9.87 -1.40 17.62
CA GLU A 106 -10.75 -0.24 17.75
C GLU A 106 -10.47 0.79 16.63
N LEU A 107 -9.19 1.07 16.35
CA LEU A 107 -8.79 1.95 15.28
C LEU A 107 -9.23 1.44 13.90
N LEU A 108 -8.99 0.16 13.61
CA LEU A 108 -9.41 -0.46 12.34
C LEU A 108 -10.92 -0.40 12.16
N LYS A 109 -11.68 -0.65 13.23
CA LYS A 109 -13.14 -0.55 13.22
C LYS A 109 -13.59 0.89 12.90
N ASP A 110 -13.10 1.88 13.65
CA ASP A 110 -13.43 3.30 13.43
C ASP A 110 -13.07 3.74 12.01
N MET A 111 -11.89 3.36 11.54
CA MET A 111 -11.43 3.65 10.18
C MET A 111 -12.36 3.04 9.12
N THR A 112 -12.73 1.77 9.28
CA THR A 112 -13.65 1.07 8.36
C THR A 112 -15.02 1.75 8.31
N GLU A 113 -15.56 2.14 9.47
CA GLU A 113 -16.84 2.84 9.56
C GLU A 113 -16.78 4.23 8.90
N ARG A 114 -15.68 4.96 9.07
CA ARG A 114 -15.47 6.29 8.44
C ARG A 114 -15.33 6.18 6.93
N PHE A 115 -14.51 5.26 6.43
CA PHE A 115 -14.37 5.03 4.99
C PHE A 115 -15.71 4.63 4.37
N ALA A 116 -16.48 3.73 5.01
CA ALA A 116 -17.81 3.35 4.55
C ALA A 116 -18.78 4.55 4.53
N THR A 117 -18.76 5.40 5.56
CA THR A 117 -19.60 6.62 5.62
C THR A 117 -19.25 7.61 4.50
N LEU A 118 -17.98 7.70 4.12
CA LEU A 118 -17.53 8.56 3.02
C LEU A 118 -17.76 7.93 1.65
N GLY A 119 -18.17 6.66 1.59
CA GLY A 119 -18.34 5.93 0.33
C GLY A 119 -17.02 5.60 -0.36
N ILE A 120 -15.90 5.62 0.37
CA ILE A 120 -14.57 5.28 -0.13
C ILE A 120 -14.30 3.80 0.19
N PRO A 121 -14.24 2.91 -0.81
CA PRO A 121 -13.82 1.53 -0.62
C PRO A 121 -12.40 1.47 -0.04
N MET A 122 -12.17 0.51 0.85
CA MET A 122 -10.86 0.29 1.48
C MET A 122 -10.36 -1.12 1.16
N ILE A 123 -9.13 -1.23 0.74
CA ILE A 123 -8.42 -2.49 0.50
C ILE A 123 -7.19 -2.50 1.41
N VAL A 124 -6.88 -3.67 1.97
CA VAL A 124 -5.65 -3.89 2.72
C VAL A 124 -4.74 -4.79 1.88
N ASP A 125 -3.66 -4.20 1.37
CA ASP A 125 -2.57 -4.93 0.73
C ASP A 125 -1.79 -5.71 1.79
N ARG A 126 -1.67 -7.01 1.59
CA ARG A 126 -0.94 -7.91 2.47
C ARG A 126 0.26 -8.54 1.77
N SER A 127 0.72 -7.96 0.69
CA SER A 127 1.88 -8.47 -0.06
C SER A 127 3.12 -8.62 0.83
N GLN A 128 3.29 -7.72 1.80
CA GLN A 128 4.43 -7.77 2.73
C GLN A 128 4.32 -8.90 3.78
N ASP A 129 3.15 -9.51 3.96
CA ASP A 129 2.94 -10.67 4.83
C ASP A 129 3.38 -11.99 4.14
N GLU A 130 3.55 -11.96 2.81
CA GLU A 130 4.00 -13.13 2.05
C GLU A 130 5.46 -13.46 2.35
N LYS A 131 5.77 -14.74 2.49
CA LYS A 131 7.12 -15.21 2.79
C LYS A 131 7.99 -15.34 1.54
N GLU A 132 7.37 -15.71 0.44
CA GLU A 132 8.05 -15.97 -0.84
C GLU A 132 8.02 -14.72 -1.71
N GLU A 133 9.14 -14.34 -2.28
CA GLU A 133 9.24 -13.16 -3.15
C GLU A 133 8.31 -13.24 -4.36
N LEU A 134 8.10 -14.44 -4.92
CA LEU A 134 7.13 -14.63 -6.00
C LEU A 134 5.69 -14.43 -5.54
N ALA A 135 5.35 -14.82 -4.32
CA ALA A 135 4.02 -14.58 -3.76
C ALA A 135 3.78 -13.08 -3.53
N LYS A 136 4.79 -12.33 -3.08
CA LYS A 136 4.72 -10.85 -3.01
C LYS A 136 4.50 -10.25 -4.41
N ALA A 137 5.28 -10.69 -5.40
CA ALA A 137 5.18 -10.19 -6.76
C ALA A 137 3.82 -10.53 -7.40
N GLU A 138 3.19 -11.64 -7.03
CA GLU A 138 1.89 -12.04 -7.57
C GLU A 138 0.76 -11.06 -7.22
N TRP A 139 0.91 -10.27 -6.15
CA TRP A 139 -0.06 -9.23 -5.77
C TRP A 139 -0.28 -8.19 -6.89
N ILE A 140 0.66 -8.03 -7.82
CA ILE A 140 0.48 -7.18 -9.00
C ILE A 140 -0.79 -7.54 -9.79
N LYS A 141 -1.20 -8.84 -9.79
CA LYS A 141 -2.43 -9.28 -10.45
C LYS A 141 -3.69 -8.76 -9.77
N VAL A 142 -3.63 -8.56 -8.44
CA VAL A 142 -4.74 -7.94 -7.68
C VAL A 142 -4.91 -6.49 -8.15
N TYR A 143 -3.80 -5.74 -8.26
CA TYR A 143 -3.82 -4.38 -8.80
C TYR A 143 -4.30 -4.37 -10.25
N GLY A 144 -3.80 -5.28 -11.08
CA GLY A 144 -4.29 -5.44 -12.45
C GLY A 144 -5.81 -5.62 -12.52
N ALA A 145 -6.39 -6.43 -11.64
CA ALA A 145 -7.83 -6.65 -11.59
C ALA A 145 -8.61 -5.41 -11.13
N ILE A 146 -8.08 -4.66 -10.15
CA ILE A 146 -8.71 -3.43 -9.63
C ILE A 146 -8.72 -2.31 -10.69
N PHE A 147 -7.65 -2.18 -11.44
CA PHE A 147 -7.44 -1.06 -12.36
C PHE A 147 -7.66 -1.42 -13.84
N GLY A 148 -8.16 -2.61 -14.15
CA GLY A 148 -8.42 -3.04 -15.53
C GLY A 148 -7.15 -3.29 -16.35
N LYS A 149 -6.04 -3.68 -15.69
CA LYS A 149 -4.71 -3.94 -16.24
C LYS A 149 -4.30 -5.42 -16.11
N GLN A 150 -5.27 -6.34 -16.26
CA GLN A 150 -5.04 -7.76 -16.01
C GLN A 150 -3.97 -8.37 -16.92
N ASP A 151 -3.95 -7.96 -18.20
CA ASP A 151 -3.02 -8.50 -19.18
C ASP A 151 -1.59 -8.00 -18.90
N GLU A 152 -1.44 -6.70 -18.61
CA GLU A 152 -0.16 -6.09 -18.26
C GLU A 152 0.40 -6.67 -16.95
N ALA A 153 -0.45 -6.83 -15.94
CA ALA A 153 -0.06 -7.43 -14.66
C ALA A 153 0.38 -8.90 -14.81
N SER A 154 -0.33 -9.67 -15.65
CA SER A 154 0.02 -11.06 -15.93
C SER A 154 1.36 -11.17 -16.65
N GLN A 155 1.60 -10.35 -17.67
CA GLN A 155 2.86 -10.31 -18.41
C GLN A 155 4.04 -9.91 -17.50
N LEU A 156 3.82 -8.92 -16.62
CA LEU A 156 4.84 -8.49 -15.68
C LEU A 156 5.18 -9.61 -14.69
N PHE A 157 4.18 -10.28 -14.13
CA PHE A 157 4.39 -11.40 -13.22
C PHE A 157 5.13 -12.56 -13.91
N GLU A 158 4.74 -12.94 -15.12
CA GLU A 158 5.42 -14.00 -15.88
C GLU A 158 6.89 -13.68 -16.13
N LYS A 159 7.22 -12.41 -16.37
CA LYS A 159 8.61 -11.96 -16.53
C LYS A 159 9.39 -12.17 -15.23
N ILE A 160 8.85 -11.72 -14.10
CA ILE A 160 9.47 -11.89 -12.77
C ILE A 160 9.68 -13.38 -12.45
N GLU A 161 8.68 -14.21 -12.72
CA GLU A 161 8.75 -15.66 -12.49
C GLU A 161 9.86 -16.33 -13.32
N LYS A 162 10.01 -15.94 -14.59
CA LYS A 162 11.09 -16.45 -15.47
C LYS A 162 12.47 -16.03 -14.96
N GLU A 163 12.62 -14.78 -14.55
CA GLU A 163 13.88 -14.26 -14.00
C GLU A 163 14.26 -14.98 -12.69
N ALA A 164 13.30 -15.24 -11.79
CA ALA A 164 13.52 -15.99 -10.56
C ALA A 164 13.99 -17.42 -10.84
N LYS A 165 13.34 -18.15 -11.75
CA LYS A 165 13.72 -19.53 -12.15
C LYS A 165 15.12 -19.58 -12.75
N THR A 166 15.51 -18.58 -13.52
CA THR A 166 16.86 -18.49 -14.13
C THR A 166 17.93 -18.28 -13.06
N THR A 167 17.63 -17.49 -12.03
CA THR A 167 18.56 -17.20 -10.94
C THR A 167 18.79 -18.43 -10.06
N ASP A 168 17.78 -19.26 -9.81
CA ASP A 168 17.89 -20.47 -9.01
C ASP A 168 18.70 -21.56 -9.75
N THR A 169 18.52 -21.73 -11.05
CA THR A 169 19.32 -22.66 -11.87
C THR A 169 20.81 -22.30 -11.89
N VAL A 170 21.15 -21.00 -11.82
CA VAL A 170 22.56 -20.56 -11.76
C VAL A 170 23.19 -20.79 -10.40
N LYS A 171 22.41 -20.80 -9.31
CA LYS A 171 22.90 -21.08 -7.95
C LYS A 171 23.15 -22.59 -7.73
N GLU A 172 22.34 -23.46 -8.33
CA GLU A 172 22.51 -24.91 -8.22
C GLU A 172 23.67 -25.45 -9.09
N ALA A 173 24.14 -24.68 -10.06
CA ALA A 173 25.23 -25.05 -10.98
C ALA A 173 26.64 -24.65 -10.48
N LYS A 174 26.77 -24.11 -9.24
CA LYS A 174 28.06 -23.77 -8.59
C LYS A 174 28.27 -24.60 -7.34
#